data_747fb6991ce99792272253b1ed89cedc
#
_entry.id   747fb6991ce99792272253b1ed89cedc
#
_cell.length_a   1.000
_cell.length_b   1.000
_cell.length_c   1.000
_cell.angle_alpha   90.00
_cell.angle_beta   90.00
_cell.angle_gamma   90.00
#
_symmetry.space_group_name_H-M   'P 1'
#
loop_
_entity.id
_entity.type
_entity.pdbx_description
1 polymer ?
#
loop_
_entity_poly.entity_id
_entity_poly.type
_entity_poly.pdbx_seq_one_letter_code
_entity_poly.pdbx_strand_id
1 'polypeptide(L)'
;MKRALMPVVALAVAAGIGLSASSAAAQAIIDEWANVKAPPAPQLKPVTVDPKTTALLMLDFMNQNCGQRPRCLATIPAMKKLLEEARAKGVTVIYTFFGTTTAADVIKDVAPAGNEQSVTSFADKFLNTDLEKKLKDKGIQTVIAAGTAANGAILYTGSGAALRGMNVIVPVDGVSAADAYPEQFSLWQLANGPTFGTKVTLTRIDMIKF
;
A
#
# COMPACT_ATOMS: atom_id res chain seq x y z
N MET A 1 -15.99 4.81 98.83
CA MET A 1 -16.70 4.37 97.65
C MET A 1 -15.88 4.76 96.41
N LYS A 2 -15.19 3.81 95.86
CA LYS A 2 -14.33 4.05 94.64
C LYS A 2 -15.03 3.36 93.46
N ARG A 3 -15.48 4.16 92.50
CA ARG A 3 -16.04 3.65 91.23
C ARG A 3 -14.88 3.38 90.25
N ALA A 4 -14.79 2.14 89.82
CA ALA A 4 -13.85 1.74 88.76
C ALA A 4 -14.46 2.09 87.42
N LEU A 5 -13.69 2.81 86.57
CA LEU A 5 -13.98 3.00 85.14
C LEU A 5 -13.40 1.81 84.34
N MET A 6 -14.25 1.13 83.57
CA MET A 6 -13.82 0.17 82.59
C MET A 6 -13.48 0.90 81.26
N PRO A 7 -12.39 0.55 80.59
CA PRO A 7 -12.12 1.08 79.28
C PRO A 7 -12.92 0.32 78.20
N VAL A 8 -13.57 1.08 77.31
CA VAL A 8 -14.21 0.56 76.08
C VAL A 8 -13.13 0.39 75.01
N VAL A 9 -12.90 -0.85 74.62
CA VAL A 9 -12.01 -1.15 73.47
C VAL A 9 -12.86 -1.03 72.25
N ALA A 10 -12.54 -0.03 71.36
CA ALA A 10 -13.14 0.14 70.09
C ALA A 10 -12.40 -0.76 69.09
N LEU A 11 -13.10 -1.75 68.56
CA LEU A 11 -12.60 -2.64 67.48
C LEU A 11 -12.74 -1.93 66.11
N ALA A 12 -11.63 -1.45 65.58
CA ALA A 12 -11.60 -0.89 64.20
C ALA A 12 -11.57 -2.03 63.14
N VAL A 13 -12.70 -2.22 62.47
CA VAL A 13 -12.78 -3.13 61.32
C VAL A 13 -12.18 -2.40 60.10
N ALA A 14 -10.96 -2.73 59.71
CA ALA A 14 -10.38 -2.28 58.46
C ALA A 14 -10.99 -3.06 57.30
N ALA A 15 -11.92 -2.44 56.57
CA ALA A 15 -12.41 -2.97 55.30
C ALA A 15 -11.31 -2.82 54.24
N GLY A 16 -10.59 -3.90 53.99
CA GLY A 16 -9.63 -3.98 52.91
C GLY A 16 -10.38 -3.98 51.58
N ILE A 17 -10.34 -2.86 50.83
CA ILE A 17 -10.75 -2.80 49.43
C ILE A 17 -9.68 -3.51 48.65
N GLY A 18 -9.89 -4.79 48.36
CA GLY A 18 -9.05 -5.54 47.40
C GLY A 18 -9.25 -4.98 46.00
N LEU A 19 -8.31 -4.14 45.54
CA LEU A 19 -8.19 -3.83 44.13
C LEU A 19 -7.74 -5.11 43.42
N SER A 20 -8.69 -5.84 42.84
CA SER A 20 -8.41 -6.88 41.88
C SER A 20 -7.84 -6.20 40.63
N ALA A 21 -6.52 -6.13 40.51
CA ALA A 21 -5.86 -5.79 39.25
C ALA A 21 -6.19 -6.93 38.26
N SER A 22 -7.21 -6.72 37.43
CA SER A 22 -7.38 -7.54 36.24
C SER A 22 -6.11 -7.39 35.43
N SER A 23 -5.25 -8.40 35.37
CA SER A 23 -4.20 -8.49 34.39
C SER A 23 -4.90 -8.54 33.04
N ALA A 24 -4.89 -7.43 32.29
CA ALA A 24 -5.28 -7.45 30.89
C ALA A 24 -4.30 -8.40 30.18
N ALA A 25 -4.73 -9.64 29.98
CA ALA A 25 -4.00 -10.56 29.12
C ALA A 25 -3.92 -9.91 27.73
N ALA A 26 -2.72 -9.89 27.13
CA ALA A 26 -2.57 -9.42 25.75
C ALA A 26 -3.46 -10.28 24.85
N GLN A 27 -4.47 -9.66 24.26
CA GLN A 27 -5.41 -10.34 23.39
C GLN A 27 -4.77 -10.49 22.01
N ALA A 28 -4.68 -11.71 21.50
CA ALA A 28 -4.13 -11.96 20.18
C ALA A 28 -5.14 -11.53 19.10
N ILE A 29 -4.67 -10.93 18.01
CA ILE A 29 -5.53 -10.48 16.89
C ILE A 29 -6.42 -11.60 16.36
N ILE A 30 -5.99 -12.86 16.45
CA ILE A 30 -6.78 -14.00 16.00
C ILE A 30 -8.08 -14.16 16.81
N ASP A 31 -8.09 -13.78 18.09
CA ASP A 31 -9.26 -13.86 18.96
C ASP A 31 -10.29 -12.78 18.63
N GLU A 32 -9.85 -11.69 18.00
CA GLU A 32 -10.69 -10.56 17.57
C GLU A 32 -10.99 -10.56 16.06
N TRP A 33 -10.45 -11.51 15.31
CA TRP A 33 -10.41 -11.48 13.84
C TRP A 33 -11.75 -11.19 13.19
N ALA A 34 -12.82 -11.82 13.65
CA ALA A 34 -14.16 -11.65 13.10
C ALA A 34 -14.82 -10.31 13.48
N ASN A 35 -14.29 -9.62 14.49
CA ASN A 35 -14.84 -8.39 15.04
C ASN A 35 -14.12 -7.13 14.58
N VAL A 36 -12.98 -7.28 13.89
CA VAL A 36 -12.23 -6.15 13.34
C VAL A 36 -13.05 -5.46 12.27
N LYS A 37 -13.37 -4.19 12.49
CA LYS A 37 -14.06 -3.37 11.50
C LYS A 37 -13.08 -2.78 10.52
N ALA A 38 -13.41 -2.83 9.24
CA ALA A 38 -12.65 -2.13 8.22
C ALA A 38 -12.60 -0.62 8.52
N PRO A 39 -11.44 0.03 8.36
CA PRO A 39 -11.34 1.47 8.50
C PRO A 39 -12.18 2.17 7.42
N PRO A 40 -12.54 3.46 7.61
CA PRO A 40 -13.21 4.23 6.57
C PRO A 40 -12.35 4.32 5.32
N ALA A 41 -12.99 4.47 4.17
CA ALA A 41 -12.29 4.63 2.90
C ALA A 41 -11.34 5.85 2.95
N PRO A 42 -10.12 5.74 2.43
CA PRO A 42 -9.17 6.85 2.40
C PRO A 42 -9.68 7.98 1.50
N GLN A 43 -9.33 9.22 1.84
CA GLN A 43 -9.58 10.36 0.98
C GLN A 43 -8.62 10.34 -0.21
N LEU A 44 -9.18 10.36 -1.42
CA LEU A 44 -8.41 10.49 -2.64
C LEU A 44 -8.07 11.97 -2.89
N LYS A 45 -6.85 12.23 -3.38
CA LYS A 45 -6.35 13.60 -3.60
C LYS A 45 -5.99 13.80 -5.07
N PRO A 46 -6.36 14.92 -5.70
CA PRO A 46 -5.82 15.29 -7.00
C PRO A 46 -4.31 15.54 -6.87
N VAL A 47 -3.58 15.15 -7.91
CA VAL A 47 -2.12 15.35 -7.97
C VAL A 47 -1.72 15.98 -9.28
N THR A 48 -0.72 16.86 -9.23
CA THR A 48 -0.01 17.35 -10.40
C THR A 48 1.45 16.93 -10.27
N VAL A 49 1.99 16.31 -11.30
CA VAL A 49 3.36 15.78 -11.31
C VAL A 49 4.19 16.44 -12.40
N ASP A 50 5.48 16.57 -12.15
CA ASP A 50 6.44 16.96 -13.18
C ASP A 50 6.82 15.70 -14.01
N PRO A 51 6.52 15.67 -15.32
CA PRO A 51 6.85 14.54 -16.18
C PRO A 51 8.34 14.17 -16.19
N LYS A 52 9.23 15.14 -15.99
CA LYS A 52 10.69 14.93 -16.05
C LYS A 52 11.23 14.19 -14.83
N THR A 53 10.56 14.32 -13.67
CA THR A 53 10.98 13.70 -12.41
C THR A 53 10.03 12.62 -11.93
N THR A 54 9.07 12.22 -12.78
CA THR A 54 8.08 11.19 -12.50
C THR A 54 8.29 9.96 -13.38
N ALA A 55 8.12 8.77 -12.81
CA ALA A 55 8.03 7.52 -13.56
C ALA A 55 6.68 6.82 -13.32
N LEU A 56 6.11 6.26 -14.39
CA LEU A 56 4.99 5.33 -14.33
C LEU A 56 5.53 3.90 -14.27
N LEU A 57 5.27 3.20 -13.17
CA LEU A 57 5.59 1.79 -12.99
C LEU A 57 4.38 0.94 -13.38
N MET A 58 4.51 0.20 -14.48
CA MET A 58 3.51 -0.74 -15.00
C MET A 58 3.75 -2.12 -14.38
N LEU A 59 3.11 -2.37 -13.22
CA LEU A 59 3.41 -3.52 -12.38
C LEU A 59 2.58 -4.74 -12.79
N ASP A 60 3.23 -5.67 -13.48
CA ASP A 60 2.77 -7.04 -13.75
C ASP A 60 1.43 -7.19 -14.50
N PHE A 61 1.20 -6.40 -15.54
CA PHE A 61 0.01 -6.48 -16.40
C PHE A 61 0.07 -7.64 -17.42
N MET A 62 0.52 -8.84 -17.02
CA MET A 62 0.66 -9.98 -17.92
C MET A 62 -0.61 -10.82 -18.02
N ASN A 63 -0.76 -11.51 -19.16
CA ASN A 63 -1.88 -12.42 -19.42
C ASN A 63 -1.98 -13.56 -18.40
N GLN A 64 -0.84 -14.02 -17.85
CA GLN A 64 -0.79 -15.13 -16.89
C GLN A 64 -1.35 -14.78 -15.51
N ASN A 65 -1.41 -13.49 -15.15
CA ASN A 65 -1.99 -13.04 -13.89
C ASN A 65 -3.15 -12.06 -14.07
N CYS A 66 -2.93 -10.91 -14.69
CA CYS A 66 -3.97 -9.90 -14.94
C CYS A 66 -5.06 -10.46 -15.87
N GLY A 67 -4.67 -11.13 -16.95
CA GLY A 67 -5.60 -11.73 -17.92
C GLY A 67 -6.53 -12.80 -17.34
N GLN A 68 -6.17 -13.38 -16.19
CA GLN A 68 -6.98 -14.37 -15.48
C GLN A 68 -7.87 -13.78 -14.38
N ARG A 69 -7.81 -12.45 -14.18
CA ARG A 69 -8.50 -11.77 -13.06
C ARG A 69 -9.45 -10.70 -13.58
N PRO A 70 -10.78 -10.90 -13.46
CA PRO A 70 -11.77 -9.91 -13.93
C PRO A 70 -11.54 -8.51 -13.34
N ARG A 71 -11.13 -8.41 -12.07
CA ARG A 71 -10.83 -7.15 -11.40
C ARG A 71 -9.64 -6.43 -12.05
N CYS A 72 -8.60 -7.16 -12.48
CA CYS A 72 -7.49 -6.57 -13.20
C CYS A 72 -7.89 -6.14 -14.62
N LEU A 73 -8.58 -6.98 -15.35
CA LEU A 73 -9.08 -6.64 -16.69
C LEU A 73 -9.95 -5.37 -16.67
N ALA A 74 -10.73 -5.17 -15.61
CA ALA A 74 -11.55 -3.96 -15.45
C ALA A 74 -10.73 -2.67 -15.33
N THR A 75 -9.45 -2.74 -14.91
CA THR A 75 -8.57 -1.56 -14.84
C THR A 75 -7.97 -1.17 -16.20
N ILE A 76 -7.91 -2.08 -17.15
CA ILE A 76 -7.17 -1.89 -18.42
C ILE A 76 -7.60 -0.66 -19.22
N PRO A 77 -8.91 -0.35 -19.38
CA PRO A 77 -9.29 0.83 -20.16
C PRO A 77 -8.80 2.15 -19.53
N ALA A 78 -8.83 2.27 -18.21
CA ALA A 78 -8.32 3.44 -17.50
C ALA A 78 -6.79 3.50 -17.55
N MET A 79 -6.12 2.35 -17.37
CA MET A 79 -4.65 2.25 -17.46
C MET A 79 -4.13 2.56 -18.84
N LYS A 80 -4.84 2.18 -19.92
CA LYS A 80 -4.49 2.56 -21.27
C LYS A 80 -4.44 4.08 -21.44
N LYS A 81 -5.46 4.80 -20.96
CA LYS A 81 -5.51 6.26 -20.98
C LYS A 81 -4.34 6.89 -20.23
N LEU A 82 -4.09 6.44 -18.99
CA LEU A 82 -2.97 6.93 -18.19
C LEU A 82 -1.63 6.71 -18.90
N LEU A 83 -1.42 5.53 -19.48
CA LEU A 83 -0.20 5.17 -20.18
C LEU A 83 0.01 6.03 -21.45
N GLU A 84 -1.04 6.23 -22.26
CA GLU A 84 -1.01 7.09 -23.43
C GLU A 84 -0.69 8.54 -23.07
N GLU A 85 -1.31 9.07 -22.02
CA GLU A 85 -1.04 10.42 -21.54
C GLU A 85 0.37 10.57 -20.98
N ALA A 86 0.82 9.64 -20.14
CA ALA A 86 2.19 9.61 -19.61
C ALA A 86 3.24 9.62 -20.74
N ARG A 87 3.04 8.79 -21.77
CA ARG A 87 3.90 8.76 -22.97
C ARG A 87 3.89 10.09 -23.73
N ALA A 88 2.71 10.66 -23.95
CA ALA A 88 2.56 11.94 -24.66
C ALA A 88 3.25 13.10 -23.92
N LYS A 89 3.36 13.02 -22.61
CA LYS A 89 4.05 14.00 -21.76
C LYS A 89 5.52 13.70 -21.50
N GLY A 90 6.05 12.60 -22.05
CA GLY A 90 7.44 12.21 -21.86
C GLY A 90 7.79 11.67 -20.48
N VAL A 91 6.79 11.19 -19.73
CA VAL A 91 7.00 10.50 -18.46
C VAL A 91 7.79 9.21 -18.70
N THR A 92 8.77 8.93 -17.86
CA THR A 92 9.48 7.65 -17.88
C THR A 92 8.53 6.50 -17.57
N VAL A 93 8.39 5.53 -18.47
CA VAL A 93 7.61 4.31 -18.23
C VAL A 93 8.57 3.15 -17.98
N ILE A 94 8.33 2.40 -16.91
CA ILE A 94 9.09 1.19 -16.57
C ILE A 94 8.12 0.05 -16.35
N TYR A 95 8.33 -1.04 -17.08
CA TYR A 95 7.55 -2.27 -16.93
C TYR A 95 8.17 -3.21 -15.91
N THR A 96 7.34 -4.02 -15.30
CA THR A 96 7.85 -5.10 -14.46
C THR A 96 7.27 -6.44 -14.88
N PHE A 97 8.10 -7.46 -14.75
CA PHE A 97 7.76 -8.85 -15.05
C PHE A 97 8.05 -9.73 -13.85
N PHE A 98 7.56 -10.95 -13.87
CA PHE A 98 7.85 -11.96 -12.86
C PHE A 98 8.19 -13.32 -13.49
N GLY A 99 8.97 -14.13 -12.81
CA GLY A 99 9.36 -15.45 -13.29
C GLY A 99 10.04 -15.38 -14.65
N THR A 100 9.47 -16.07 -15.64
CA THR A 100 9.96 -16.14 -17.02
C THR A 100 9.14 -15.26 -17.98
N THR A 101 8.21 -14.43 -17.48
CA THR A 101 7.40 -13.56 -18.33
C THR A 101 8.23 -12.43 -18.94
N THR A 102 7.78 -11.95 -20.09
CA THR A 102 8.47 -10.95 -20.91
C THR A 102 7.48 -9.89 -21.41
N ALA A 103 7.97 -8.93 -22.17
CA ALA A 103 7.14 -7.91 -22.82
C ALA A 103 6.03 -8.51 -23.72
N ALA A 104 6.26 -9.68 -24.32
CA ALA A 104 5.29 -10.35 -25.17
C ALA A 104 4.07 -10.90 -24.38
N ASP A 105 4.21 -11.08 -23.09
CA ASP A 105 3.16 -11.58 -22.20
C ASP A 105 2.23 -10.48 -21.69
N VAL A 106 2.59 -9.21 -21.86
CA VAL A 106 1.80 -8.07 -21.39
C VAL A 106 0.49 -7.96 -22.18
N ILE A 107 -0.59 -7.63 -21.49
CA ILE A 107 -1.90 -7.37 -22.12
C ILE A 107 -1.73 -6.31 -23.21
N LYS A 108 -2.21 -6.63 -24.42
CA LYS A 108 -1.98 -5.86 -25.64
C LYS A 108 -2.29 -4.35 -25.50
N ASP A 109 -3.38 -4.01 -24.85
CA ASP A 109 -3.82 -2.62 -24.71
C ASP A 109 -2.89 -1.73 -23.86
N VAL A 110 -2.04 -2.34 -23.04
CA VAL A 110 -1.07 -1.67 -22.18
C VAL A 110 0.35 -2.20 -22.39
N ALA A 111 0.62 -2.78 -23.56
CA ALA A 111 1.92 -3.36 -23.87
C ALA A 111 3.03 -2.29 -23.97
N PRO A 112 4.28 -2.66 -23.67
CA PRO A 112 5.44 -1.77 -23.87
C PRO A 112 5.55 -1.26 -25.31
N ALA A 113 6.02 -0.04 -25.45
CA ALA A 113 6.30 0.60 -26.72
C ALA A 113 7.78 1.00 -26.82
N GLY A 114 8.38 0.77 -28.00
CA GLY A 114 9.76 1.20 -28.25
C GLY A 114 10.78 0.66 -27.26
N ASN A 115 11.57 1.57 -26.68
CA ASN A 115 12.68 1.26 -25.78
C ASN A 115 12.32 1.39 -24.28
N GLU A 116 11.06 1.23 -23.91
CA GLU A 116 10.65 1.30 -22.50
C GLU A 116 11.37 0.24 -21.68
N GLN A 117 11.95 0.68 -20.57
CA GLN A 117 12.77 -0.17 -19.71
C GLN A 117 11.91 -1.14 -18.90
N SER A 118 12.52 -2.23 -18.48
CA SER A 118 11.86 -3.20 -17.61
C SER A 118 12.81 -3.76 -16.56
N VAL A 119 12.22 -4.38 -15.53
CA VAL A 119 12.90 -5.23 -14.55
C VAL A 119 12.08 -6.48 -14.29
N THR A 120 12.75 -7.56 -13.90
CA THR A 120 12.10 -8.82 -13.54
C THR A 120 12.40 -9.16 -12.10
N SER A 121 11.36 -9.28 -11.27
CA SER A 121 11.46 -9.69 -9.87
C SER A 121 10.10 -10.23 -9.40
N PHE A 122 10.04 -10.71 -8.17
CA PHE A 122 8.77 -11.12 -7.56
C PHE A 122 7.97 -9.93 -7.01
N ALA A 123 7.56 -9.94 -5.75
CA ALA A 123 6.67 -8.92 -5.21
C ALA A 123 7.33 -7.55 -5.08
N ASP A 124 8.54 -7.46 -4.54
CA ASP A 124 9.30 -6.20 -4.48
C ASP A 124 10.17 -6.06 -5.75
N LYS A 125 9.86 -5.07 -6.56
CA LYS A 125 10.56 -4.82 -7.83
C LYS A 125 11.94 -4.17 -7.65
N PHE A 126 12.27 -3.71 -6.47
CA PHE A 126 13.63 -3.27 -6.13
C PHE A 126 14.55 -4.43 -5.73
N LEU A 127 13.97 -5.56 -5.28
CA LEU A 127 14.75 -6.68 -4.77
C LEU A 127 15.51 -7.37 -5.90
N ASN A 128 16.85 -7.35 -5.79
CA ASN A 128 17.78 -7.96 -6.76
C ASN A 128 17.61 -7.47 -8.21
N THR A 129 17.22 -6.20 -8.38
CA THR A 129 17.11 -5.53 -9.68
C THR A 129 17.87 -4.21 -9.70
N ASP A 130 17.99 -3.64 -10.87
CA ASP A 130 18.57 -2.30 -11.07
C ASP A 130 17.48 -1.19 -11.13
N LEU A 131 16.25 -1.45 -10.65
CA LEU A 131 15.17 -0.46 -10.69
C LEU A 131 15.57 0.85 -10.00
N GLU A 132 16.14 0.77 -8.81
CA GLU A 132 16.57 1.96 -8.08
C GLU A 132 17.59 2.78 -8.88
N LYS A 133 18.56 2.09 -9.50
CA LYS A 133 19.55 2.74 -10.36
C LYS A 133 18.89 3.41 -11.57
N LYS A 134 17.98 2.70 -12.26
CA LYS A 134 17.24 3.23 -13.42
C LYS A 134 16.47 4.50 -13.08
N LEU A 135 15.82 4.53 -11.91
CA LEU A 135 15.09 5.70 -11.45
C LEU A 135 16.04 6.86 -11.09
N LYS A 136 17.12 6.59 -10.36
CA LYS A 136 18.11 7.61 -9.97
C LYS A 136 18.84 8.22 -11.16
N ASP A 137 19.26 7.40 -12.11
CA ASP A 137 19.96 7.85 -13.34
C ASP A 137 19.12 8.84 -14.16
N LYS A 138 17.80 8.75 -14.06
CA LYS A 138 16.84 9.65 -14.71
C LYS A 138 16.36 10.79 -13.82
N GLY A 139 16.88 10.92 -12.61
CA GLY A 139 16.47 11.96 -11.66
C GLY A 139 15.02 11.83 -11.16
N ILE A 140 14.47 10.60 -11.17
CA ILE A 140 13.09 10.36 -10.74
C ILE A 140 12.96 10.55 -9.23
N GLN A 141 11.99 11.35 -8.82
CA GLN A 141 11.64 11.65 -7.44
C GLN A 141 10.25 11.14 -7.07
N THR A 142 9.40 10.92 -8.07
CA THR A 142 8.01 10.46 -7.89
C THR A 142 7.76 9.22 -8.75
N VAL A 143 7.11 8.22 -8.18
CA VAL A 143 6.64 7.07 -8.94
C VAL A 143 5.11 6.96 -8.87
N ILE A 144 4.48 6.69 -10.01
CA ILE A 144 3.09 6.28 -10.10
C ILE A 144 3.10 4.75 -10.14
N ALA A 145 2.58 4.10 -9.12
CA ALA A 145 2.56 2.63 -9.00
C ALA A 145 1.17 2.10 -9.31
N ALA A 146 1.02 1.40 -10.44
CA ALA A 146 -0.25 0.82 -10.89
C ALA A 146 -0.05 -0.61 -11.40
N GLY A 147 -1.02 -1.48 -11.21
CA GLY A 147 -0.96 -2.88 -11.65
C GLY A 147 -1.58 -3.90 -10.70
N THR A 148 -0.99 -5.09 -10.70
CA THR A 148 -1.46 -6.26 -9.94
C THR A 148 -0.28 -7.14 -9.46
N ALA A 149 -0.37 -7.79 -8.28
CA ALA A 149 -1.46 -7.73 -7.32
C ALA A 149 -1.23 -6.60 -6.29
N ALA A 150 -2.34 -6.02 -5.81
CA ALA A 150 -2.31 -4.97 -4.79
C ALA A 150 -1.50 -5.37 -3.55
N ASN A 151 -1.74 -6.58 -3.03
CA ASN A 151 -1.05 -7.14 -1.86
C ASN A 151 0.31 -7.80 -2.19
N GLY A 152 0.79 -7.64 -3.41
CA GLY A 152 2.09 -8.10 -3.90
C GLY A 152 2.87 -6.94 -4.49
N ALA A 153 2.99 -6.89 -5.83
CA ALA A 153 3.82 -5.93 -6.54
C ALA A 153 3.53 -4.47 -6.15
N ILE A 154 2.26 -4.08 -5.98
CA ILE A 154 1.90 -2.71 -5.62
C ILE A 154 2.34 -2.38 -4.20
N LEU A 155 1.96 -3.20 -3.21
CA LEU A 155 2.28 -2.94 -1.80
C LEU A 155 3.78 -2.92 -1.56
N TYR A 156 4.50 -3.93 -2.02
CA TYR A 156 5.93 -4.05 -1.73
C TYR A 156 6.77 -3.05 -2.52
N THR A 157 6.47 -2.84 -3.82
CA THR A 157 7.22 -1.85 -4.63
C THR A 157 6.87 -0.43 -4.23
N GLY A 158 5.60 -0.12 -3.95
CA GLY A 158 5.18 1.19 -3.46
C GLY A 158 5.82 1.54 -2.12
N SER A 159 5.76 0.63 -1.16
CA SER A 159 6.45 0.81 0.14
C SER A 159 7.97 0.92 -0.05
N GLY A 160 8.55 0.08 -0.90
CA GLY A 160 9.98 0.10 -1.22
C GLY A 160 10.45 1.42 -1.81
N ALA A 161 9.66 2.04 -2.71
CA ALA A 161 9.93 3.36 -3.25
C ALA A 161 9.84 4.45 -2.18
N ALA A 162 8.78 4.42 -1.36
CA ALA A 162 8.58 5.40 -0.30
C ALA A 162 9.68 5.33 0.78
N LEU A 163 10.11 4.12 1.17
CA LEU A 163 11.23 3.91 2.10
C LEU A 163 12.57 4.40 1.53
N ARG A 164 12.71 4.49 0.21
CA ARG A 164 13.85 5.10 -0.48
C ARG A 164 13.73 6.63 -0.63
N GLY A 165 12.70 7.23 -0.02
CA GLY A 165 12.47 8.67 -0.01
C GLY A 165 11.70 9.22 -1.21
N MET A 166 11.28 8.38 -2.15
CA MET A 166 10.48 8.80 -3.30
C MET A 166 9.04 9.12 -2.88
N ASN A 167 8.39 10.07 -3.58
CA ASN A 167 6.94 10.22 -3.51
C ASN A 167 6.28 9.10 -4.32
N VAL A 168 5.20 8.54 -3.79
CA VAL A 168 4.47 7.45 -4.43
C VAL A 168 3.03 7.85 -4.65
N ILE A 169 2.57 7.77 -5.89
CA ILE A 169 1.19 8.01 -6.27
C ILE A 169 0.58 6.67 -6.65
N VAL A 170 -0.56 6.34 -6.04
CA VAL A 170 -1.26 5.09 -6.30
C VAL A 170 -2.67 5.41 -6.80
N PRO A 171 -2.94 5.28 -8.11
CA PRO A 171 -4.27 5.40 -8.64
C PRO A 171 -5.09 4.15 -8.27
N VAL A 172 -6.08 4.31 -7.40
CA VAL A 172 -6.84 3.19 -6.85
C VAL A 172 -7.64 2.42 -7.91
N ASP A 173 -7.99 3.07 -9.02
CA ASP A 173 -8.65 2.49 -10.19
C ASP A 173 -7.68 1.92 -11.24
N GLY A 174 -6.38 2.03 -10.97
CA GLY A 174 -5.29 1.37 -11.70
C GLY A 174 -4.67 0.20 -10.94
N VAL A 175 -5.25 -0.21 -9.80
CA VAL A 175 -4.73 -1.26 -8.93
C VAL A 175 -5.76 -2.37 -8.78
N SER A 176 -5.32 -3.62 -8.73
CA SER A 176 -6.21 -4.77 -8.54
C SER A 176 -5.55 -5.90 -7.77
N ALA A 177 -6.38 -6.79 -7.21
CA ALA A 177 -5.98 -8.06 -6.65
C ALA A 177 -6.97 -9.17 -7.06
N ALA A 178 -6.86 -10.35 -6.45
CA ALA A 178 -7.83 -11.42 -6.66
C ALA A 178 -9.22 -11.04 -6.13
N ASP A 179 -9.24 -10.36 -4.96
CA ASP A 179 -10.45 -10.01 -4.23
C ASP A 179 -10.38 -8.57 -3.68
N ALA A 180 -11.51 -8.06 -3.18
CA ALA A 180 -11.61 -6.71 -2.64
C ALA A 180 -10.79 -6.51 -1.35
N TYR A 181 -10.72 -7.50 -0.46
CA TYR A 181 -9.99 -7.36 0.80
C TYR A 181 -8.48 -7.13 0.62
N PRO A 182 -7.76 -7.90 -0.21
CA PRO A 182 -6.36 -7.59 -0.52
C PRO A 182 -6.15 -6.20 -1.11
N GLU A 183 -7.06 -5.68 -1.93
CA GLU A 183 -6.99 -4.30 -2.43
C GLU A 183 -7.17 -3.29 -1.28
N GLN A 184 -8.22 -3.45 -0.48
CA GLN A 184 -8.52 -2.58 0.65
C GLN A 184 -7.37 -2.52 1.66
N PHE A 185 -6.87 -3.68 2.08
CA PHE A 185 -5.74 -3.79 3.01
C PHE A 185 -4.49 -3.11 2.46
N SER A 186 -4.14 -3.38 1.20
CA SER A 186 -2.91 -2.86 0.60
C SER A 186 -2.95 -1.34 0.43
N LEU A 187 -4.08 -0.79 -0.02
CA LEU A 187 -4.26 0.65 -0.15
C LEU A 187 -4.25 1.35 1.21
N TRP A 188 -4.90 0.74 2.21
CA TRP A 188 -4.87 1.25 3.57
C TRP A 188 -3.44 1.24 4.14
N GLN A 189 -2.72 0.14 3.98
CA GLN A 189 -1.34 -0.01 4.46
C GLN A 189 -0.40 0.99 3.78
N LEU A 190 -0.54 1.21 2.48
CA LEU A 190 0.25 2.19 1.74
C LEU A 190 0.02 3.61 2.26
N ALA A 191 -1.23 3.98 2.55
CA ALA A 191 -1.56 5.33 3.02
C ALA A 191 -1.25 5.56 4.52
N ASN A 192 -1.20 4.50 5.33
CA ASN A 192 -1.09 4.61 6.80
C ASN A 192 0.14 3.93 7.38
N GLY A 193 0.94 3.24 6.56
CA GLY A 193 2.11 2.53 7.03
C GLY A 193 3.10 3.46 7.74
N PRO A 194 3.64 3.07 8.91
CA PRO A 194 4.60 3.88 9.64
C PRO A 194 5.83 4.16 8.79
N THR A 195 6.38 5.38 8.93
CA THR A 195 7.55 5.93 8.24
C THR A 195 7.38 6.25 6.77
N PHE A 196 6.62 5.47 6.00
CA PHE A 196 6.48 5.66 4.55
C PHE A 196 5.10 6.20 4.10
N GLY A 197 4.04 6.03 4.89
CA GLY A 197 2.68 6.46 4.50
C GLY A 197 2.57 7.95 4.17
N THR A 198 3.38 8.81 4.80
CA THR A 198 3.45 10.24 4.48
C THR A 198 4.00 10.54 3.09
N LYS A 199 4.65 9.59 2.44
CA LYS A 199 5.17 9.67 1.07
C LYS A 199 4.18 9.14 0.03
N VAL A 200 3.09 8.51 0.46
CA VAL A 200 2.12 7.87 -0.44
C VAL A 200 0.87 8.74 -0.57
N THR A 201 0.44 8.97 -1.79
CA THR A 201 -0.83 9.64 -2.12
C THR A 201 -1.72 8.68 -2.91
N LEU A 202 -2.91 8.40 -2.37
CA LEU A 202 -3.95 7.69 -3.09
C LEU A 202 -4.76 8.68 -3.93
N THR A 203 -5.02 8.32 -5.18
CA THR A 203 -5.71 9.16 -6.16
C THR A 203 -6.56 8.30 -7.10
N ARG A 204 -7.15 8.91 -8.13
CA ARG A 204 -7.72 8.23 -9.29
C ARG A 204 -6.96 8.63 -10.54
N ILE A 205 -7.07 7.84 -11.59
CA ILE A 205 -6.40 8.13 -12.87
C ILE A 205 -6.84 9.49 -13.42
N ASP A 206 -8.13 9.82 -13.36
CA ASP A 206 -8.69 11.09 -13.84
C ASP A 206 -8.33 12.31 -12.96
N MET A 207 -7.72 12.09 -11.82
CA MET A 207 -7.23 13.13 -10.90
C MET A 207 -5.72 13.38 -11.01
N ILE A 208 -5.02 12.68 -11.90
CA ILE A 208 -3.58 12.88 -12.18
C ILE A 208 -3.45 13.89 -13.33
N LYS A 209 -2.63 14.91 -13.12
CA LYS A 209 -2.22 15.88 -14.15
C LYS A 209 -0.71 15.83 -14.34
N PHE A 210 -0.28 15.78 -15.60
CA PHE A 210 1.11 15.84 -16.02
C PHE A 210 1.51 17.21 -16.51
#